data_fe743093cc88d8017c8d7428a2080373
#
_entry.id   fe743093cc88d8017c8d7428a2080373
#
_cell.length_a   1.000
_cell.length_b   1.000
_cell.length_c   1.000
_cell.angle_alpha   90.00
_cell.angle_beta   90.00
_cell.angle_gamma   90.00
#
_symmetry.space_group_name_H-M   'P 1'
#
loop_
_entity.id
_entity.type
_entity.pdbx_description
1 polymer ?
#
loop_
_entity_poly.entity_id
_entity_poly.type
_entity_poly.pdbx_seq_one_letter_code
_entity_poly.pdbx_strand_id
1 'polypeptide(L)'
;MKYFTKEVKIGLTGAVAIAALFIGLNFLKGINLFKSSNSYYIEFSDIKGLAKSGPVLANGYKIGTVRDILYNYQQPGHVLVEISVDENMCLPKGTKGTLVTEMLGGCNLNLLLGNPEDGHYAPGDTIQGDDTKGLMDKAADIVPQVEQIMGKVDTLLTTLNTLAANPNLPNIMENAQSITANLNESSR
;
A
#
# COMPACT_ATOMS: atom_id res chain seq x y z
N MET A 1 41.32 36.17 33.84
CA MET A 1 39.86 36.00 34.05
C MET A 1 39.54 34.53 34.24
N LYS A 2 39.26 34.08 35.50
CA LYS A 2 38.85 32.71 35.80
C LYS A 2 37.32 32.72 36.07
N TYR A 3 36.53 32.65 35.01
CA TYR A 3 35.08 32.78 35.15
C TYR A 3 34.29 31.47 35.31
N PHE A 4 35.00 30.31 35.36
CA PHE A 4 34.32 29.03 35.52
C PHE A 4 34.98 28.22 36.63
N THR A 5 34.28 28.04 37.73
CA THR A 5 34.63 27.05 38.77
C THR A 5 34.51 25.63 38.20
N LYS A 6 35.11 24.61 38.87
CA LYS A 6 35.03 23.23 38.40
C LYS A 6 33.59 22.73 38.36
N GLU A 7 32.75 23.16 39.30
CA GLU A 7 31.35 22.82 39.42
C GLU A 7 30.53 23.37 38.24
N VAL A 8 30.80 24.61 37.83
CA VAL A 8 30.13 25.21 36.67
C VAL A 8 30.50 24.49 35.37
N LYS A 9 31.73 24.06 35.20
CA LYS A 9 32.16 23.27 34.04
C LYS A 9 31.44 21.93 33.97
N ILE A 10 31.33 21.22 35.10
CA ILE A 10 30.64 19.92 35.18
C ILE A 10 29.13 20.14 34.88
N GLY A 11 28.50 21.14 35.48
CA GLY A 11 27.11 21.46 35.23
C GLY A 11 26.83 21.80 33.77
N LEU A 12 27.68 22.61 33.15
CA LEU A 12 27.57 22.98 31.74
C LEU A 12 27.73 21.77 30.81
N THR A 13 28.73 20.89 31.11
CA THR A 13 28.94 19.68 30.32
C THR A 13 27.73 18.74 30.42
N GLY A 14 27.15 18.59 31.62
CA GLY A 14 25.93 17.82 31.83
C GLY A 14 24.73 18.39 31.05
N ALA A 15 24.54 19.70 31.09
CA ALA A 15 23.46 20.36 30.34
C ALA A 15 23.61 20.18 28.83
N VAL A 16 24.83 20.32 28.30
CA VAL A 16 25.11 20.07 26.87
C VAL A 16 24.88 18.62 26.48
N ALA A 17 25.27 17.67 27.33
CA ALA A 17 25.04 16.25 27.09
C ALA A 17 23.54 15.91 27.02
N ILE A 18 22.73 16.45 27.95
CA ILE A 18 21.26 16.27 27.94
C ILE A 18 20.64 16.91 26.71
N ALA A 19 21.06 18.10 26.33
CA ALA A 19 20.57 18.78 25.12
C ALA A 19 20.94 17.97 23.85
N ALA A 20 22.16 17.45 23.74
CA ALA A 20 22.59 16.62 22.63
C ALA A 20 21.79 15.30 22.57
N LEU A 21 21.53 14.69 23.72
CA LEU A 21 20.70 13.48 23.79
C LEU A 21 19.26 13.77 23.33
N PHE A 22 18.68 14.88 23.77
CA PHE A 22 17.32 15.27 23.35
C PHE A 22 17.22 15.53 21.84
N ILE A 23 18.19 16.25 21.28
CA ILE A 23 18.27 16.51 19.83
C ILE A 23 18.47 15.18 19.07
N GLY A 24 19.35 14.30 19.55
CA GLY A 24 19.60 12.99 18.94
C GLY A 24 18.36 12.09 18.91
N LEU A 25 17.61 12.03 20.01
CA LEU A 25 16.36 11.26 20.07
C LEU A 25 15.29 11.81 19.11
N ASN A 26 15.17 13.12 18.99
CA ASN A 26 14.26 13.73 18.01
C ASN A 26 14.70 13.49 16.57
N PHE A 27 16.01 13.51 16.30
CA PHE A 27 16.57 13.17 14.99
C PHE A 27 16.27 11.72 14.60
N LEU A 28 16.43 10.77 15.53
CA LEU A 28 16.12 9.35 15.30
C LEU A 28 14.63 9.11 15.03
N LYS A 29 13.73 9.93 15.58
CA LYS A 29 12.29 9.91 15.26
C LYS A 29 11.99 10.43 13.85
N GLY A 30 12.98 10.85 13.08
CA GLY A 30 12.81 11.38 11.72
C GLY A 30 12.20 12.80 11.68
N ILE A 31 12.13 13.48 12.82
CA ILE A 31 11.68 14.87 12.90
C ILE A 31 12.88 15.76 12.53
N ASN A 32 12.93 16.22 11.31
CA ASN A 32 13.93 17.19 10.86
C ASN A 32 13.54 18.58 11.38
N LEU A 33 14.06 18.98 12.55
CA LEU A 33 13.80 20.28 13.15
C LEU A 33 14.34 21.48 12.31
N PHE A 34 15.20 21.19 11.33
CA PHE A 34 15.89 22.20 10.52
C PHE A 34 15.45 22.23 9.05
N LYS A 35 14.59 21.30 8.60
CA LYS A 35 14.01 21.37 7.25
C LYS A 35 12.65 22.03 7.31
N SER A 36 12.50 23.06 6.52
CA SER A 36 11.19 23.63 6.21
C SER A 36 10.34 22.54 5.55
N SER A 37 9.11 22.40 5.98
CA SER A 37 8.19 21.40 5.46
C SER A 37 6.79 21.95 5.38
N ASN A 38 6.08 21.57 4.34
CA ASN A 38 4.69 21.90 4.14
C ASN A 38 3.81 20.84 4.82
N SER A 39 2.80 21.27 5.58
CA SER A 39 1.80 20.40 6.16
C SER A 39 0.60 20.26 5.23
N TYR A 40 0.10 19.03 5.06
CA TYR A 40 -1.15 18.73 4.37
C TYR A 40 -1.96 17.77 5.23
N TYR A 41 -3.25 17.72 5.00
CA TYR A 41 -4.16 16.82 5.68
C TYR A 41 -4.71 15.77 4.72
N ILE A 42 -4.88 14.54 5.18
CA ILE A 42 -5.49 13.49 4.38
C ILE A 42 -6.61 12.86 5.22
N GLU A 43 -7.78 12.75 4.64
CA GLU A 43 -8.93 12.15 5.30
C GLU A 43 -9.08 10.68 4.90
N PHE A 44 -9.18 9.80 5.92
CA PHE A 44 -9.41 8.36 5.77
C PHE A 44 -10.58 7.91 6.63
N SER A 45 -11.25 6.84 6.21
CA SER A 45 -12.24 6.16 7.05
C SER A 45 -11.59 5.13 7.98
N ASP A 46 -10.48 4.53 7.58
CA ASP A 46 -9.69 3.57 8.35
C ASP A 46 -8.19 3.77 8.07
N ILE A 47 -7.40 3.91 9.11
CA ILE A 47 -5.94 4.15 8.99
C ILE A 47 -5.10 2.86 9.04
N LYS A 48 -5.72 1.69 9.16
CA LYS A 48 -5.05 0.36 9.08
C LYS A 48 -3.77 0.24 9.92
N GLY A 49 -3.74 0.91 11.07
CA GLY A 49 -2.57 0.89 11.95
C GLY A 49 -1.42 1.81 11.52
N LEU A 50 -1.69 2.83 10.71
CA LEU A 50 -0.72 3.88 10.39
C LEU A 50 -0.17 4.51 11.68
N ALA A 51 1.15 4.62 11.79
CA ALA A 51 1.81 5.17 12.96
C ALA A 51 2.25 6.63 12.75
N LYS A 52 2.26 7.42 13.84
CA LYS A 52 2.95 8.71 13.85
C LYS A 52 4.44 8.51 13.52
N SER A 53 5.03 9.46 12.82
CA SER A 53 6.39 9.40 12.27
C SER A 53 6.60 8.36 11.16
N GLY A 54 5.54 7.65 10.73
CA GLY A 54 5.58 6.77 9.57
C GLY A 54 6.00 7.50 8.30
N PRO A 55 6.65 6.82 7.34
CA PRO A 55 7.07 7.45 6.10
C PRO A 55 5.88 7.78 5.20
N VAL A 56 5.97 8.93 4.53
CA VAL A 56 5.12 9.29 3.40
C VAL A 56 5.93 9.11 2.13
N LEU A 57 5.43 8.27 1.25
CA LEU A 57 6.10 7.89 0.02
C LEU A 57 5.36 8.45 -1.21
N ALA A 58 6.10 8.77 -2.26
CA ALA A 58 5.56 8.98 -3.59
C ALA A 58 6.45 8.23 -4.58
N ASN A 59 5.87 7.39 -5.42
CA ASN A 59 6.60 6.53 -6.36
C ASN A 59 7.73 5.72 -5.68
N GLY A 60 7.51 5.28 -4.42
CA GLY A 60 8.51 4.54 -3.63
C GLY A 60 9.59 5.41 -2.96
N TYR A 61 9.65 6.71 -3.25
CA TYR A 61 10.60 7.62 -2.62
C TYR A 61 9.99 8.32 -1.40
N LYS A 62 10.74 8.40 -0.30
CA LYS A 62 10.29 9.08 0.92
C LYS A 62 10.32 10.58 0.73
N ILE A 63 9.14 11.20 0.65
CA ILE A 63 8.95 12.64 0.49
C ILE A 63 8.59 13.35 1.80
N GLY A 64 8.23 12.59 2.82
CA GLY A 64 7.78 13.18 4.08
C GLY A 64 7.57 12.17 5.20
N THR A 65 6.84 12.60 6.23
CA THR A 65 6.46 11.77 7.39
C THR A 65 5.06 12.14 7.87
N VAL A 66 4.38 11.18 8.48
CA VAL A 66 3.14 11.41 9.22
C VAL A 66 3.45 12.21 10.48
N ARG A 67 2.85 13.40 10.63
CA ARG A 67 3.07 14.29 11.76
C ARG A 67 2.15 13.99 12.90
N ASP A 68 0.86 13.95 12.63
CA ASP A 68 -0.17 13.64 13.62
C ASP A 68 -1.34 12.87 13.00
N ILE A 69 -2.13 12.24 13.87
CA ILE A 69 -3.33 11.50 13.51
C ILE A 69 -4.44 11.98 14.45
N LEU A 70 -5.45 12.63 13.88
CA LEU A 70 -6.56 13.23 14.59
C LEU A 70 -7.82 12.39 14.33
N TYR A 71 -8.30 11.72 15.37
CA TYR A 71 -9.54 10.96 15.30
C TYR A 71 -10.73 11.82 15.74
N ASN A 72 -11.77 11.88 14.91
CA ASN A 72 -12.97 12.60 15.25
C ASN A 72 -13.92 11.71 16.07
N TYR A 73 -13.94 11.88 17.39
CA TYR A 73 -14.80 11.11 18.30
C TYR A 73 -16.30 11.42 18.13
N GLN A 74 -16.65 12.55 17.53
CA GLN A 74 -18.06 12.92 17.28
C GLN A 74 -18.59 12.35 15.97
N GLN A 75 -17.71 12.03 15.04
CA GLN A 75 -18.03 11.43 13.74
C GLN A 75 -17.12 10.23 13.49
N PRO A 76 -17.48 9.04 14.04
CA PRO A 76 -16.69 7.83 13.80
C PRO A 76 -16.57 7.53 12.29
N GLY A 77 -15.38 7.10 11.87
CA GLY A 77 -15.09 6.85 10.45
C GLY A 77 -14.45 8.04 9.72
N HIS A 78 -14.13 9.13 10.44
CA HIS A 78 -13.36 10.24 9.90
C HIS A 78 -12.07 10.40 10.69
N VAL A 79 -10.95 10.04 10.08
CA VAL A 79 -9.61 10.17 10.63
C VAL A 79 -8.80 11.12 9.77
N LEU A 80 -8.38 12.22 10.36
CA LEU A 80 -7.57 13.22 9.66
C LEU A 80 -6.08 12.95 9.97
N VAL A 81 -5.31 12.67 8.95
CA VAL A 81 -3.87 12.43 9.05
C VAL A 81 -3.12 13.68 8.59
N GLU A 82 -2.39 14.31 9.51
CA GLU A 82 -1.48 15.41 9.17
C GLU A 82 -0.15 14.83 8.69
N ILE A 83 0.27 15.24 7.51
CA ILE A 83 1.56 14.87 6.93
C ILE A 83 2.46 16.10 6.78
N SER A 84 3.75 15.88 6.95
CA SER A 84 4.80 16.85 6.70
C SER A 84 5.58 16.41 5.46
N VAL A 85 5.60 17.22 4.42
CA VAL A 85 6.23 16.93 3.13
C VAL A 85 7.36 17.95 2.90
N ASP A 86 8.43 17.53 2.26
CA ASP A 86 9.57 18.42 1.90
C ASP A 86 9.07 19.65 1.14
N GLU A 87 9.55 20.82 1.48
CA GLU A 87 9.09 22.10 0.89
C GLU A 87 9.26 22.18 -0.62
N ASN A 88 10.24 21.46 -1.17
CA ASN A 88 10.49 21.42 -2.60
C ASN A 88 9.46 20.55 -3.35
N MET A 89 8.64 19.79 -2.62
CA MET A 89 7.63 18.93 -3.20
C MET A 89 6.30 19.67 -3.32
N CYS A 90 5.93 20.02 -4.54
CA CYS A 90 4.60 20.51 -4.86
C CYS A 90 3.67 19.34 -5.11
N LEU A 91 2.58 19.22 -4.37
CA LEU A 91 1.59 18.17 -4.55
C LEU A 91 0.54 18.59 -5.60
N PRO A 92 0.47 17.92 -6.76
CA PRO A 92 -0.52 18.24 -7.78
C PRO A 92 -1.95 18.01 -7.27
N LYS A 93 -2.91 18.77 -7.79
CA LYS A 93 -4.33 18.50 -7.53
C LYS A 93 -4.70 17.12 -8.11
N GLY A 94 -5.65 16.46 -7.46
CA GLY A 94 -5.99 15.07 -7.79
C GLY A 94 -5.05 14.02 -7.17
N THR A 95 -3.99 14.44 -6.44
CA THR A 95 -3.22 13.51 -5.59
C THR A 95 -4.13 12.84 -4.58
N LYS A 96 -3.93 11.54 -4.37
CA LYS A 96 -4.67 10.73 -3.38
C LYS A 96 -3.72 10.05 -2.42
N GLY A 97 -4.10 9.97 -1.15
CA GLY A 97 -3.38 9.19 -0.15
C GLY A 97 -3.87 7.74 -0.12
N THR A 98 -2.96 6.78 -0.24
CA THR A 98 -3.28 5.34 -0.16
C THR A 98 -2.48 4.71 0.96
N LEU A 99 -3.12 3.84 1.74
CA LEU A 99 -2.48 3.10 2.82
C LEU A 99 -2.02 1.73 2.33
N VAL A 100 -0.73 1.47 2.47
CA VAL A 100 -0.10 0.20 2.08
C VAL A 100 0.33 -0.53 3.34
N THR A 101 -0.33 -1.65 3.64
CA THR A 101 0.04 -2.53 4.76
C THR A 101 1.16 -3.46 4.31
N GLU A 102 2.23 -3.54 5.10
CA GLU A 102 3.35 -4.44 4.86
C GLU A 102 3.07 -5.85 5.39
N MET A 103 3.64 -6.87 4.76
CA MET A 103 3.43 -8.28 5.13
C MET A 103 3.94 -8.62 6.54
N LEU A 104 4.94 -7.91 7.03
CA LEU A 104 5.54 -8.13 8.36
C LEU A 104 4.94 -7.24 9.45
N GLY A 105 3.86 -6.56 9.14
CA GLY A 105 3.22 -5.58 10.02
C GLY A 105 3.74 -4.17 9.79
N GLY A 106 2.86 -3.20 10.01
CA GLY A 106 3.08 -1.79 9.73
C GLY A 106 2.26 -1.31 8.53
N CYS A 107 2.07 0.00 8.49
CA CYS A 107 1.34 0.67 7.43
C CYS A 107 2.10 1.92 7.01
N ASN A 108 2.31 2.07 5.71
CA ASN A 108 2.94 3.24 5.10
C ASN A 108 1.90 4.03 4.32
N LEU A 109 2.07 5.35 4.32
CA LEU A 109 1.26 6.23 3.50
C LEU A 109 1.95 6.46 2.15
N ASN A 110 1.28 6.09 1.08
CA ASN A 110 1.74 6.32 -0.28
C ASN A 110 0.86 7.37 -0.97
N LEU A 111 1.47 8.38 -1.58
CA LEU A 111 0.78 9.39 -2.35
C LEU A 111 0.79 9.00 -3.84
N LEU A 112 -0.39 8.82 -4.39
CA LEU A 112 -0.60 8.71 -5.82
C LEU A 112 -0.74 10.13 -6.37
N LEU A 113 0.32 10.61 -7.00
CA LEU A 113 0.38 11.98 -7.50
C LEU A 113 -0.61 12.19 -8.63
N GLY A 114 -1.32 13.33 -8.60
CA GLY A 114 -2.20 13.77 -9.68
C GLY A 114 -1.42 14.33 -10.87
N ASN A 115 -2.15 14.90 -11.83
CA ASN A 115 -1.54 15.54 -13.00
C ASN A 115 -0.95 16.92 -12.61
N PRO A 116 0.33 17.19 -12.89
CA PRO A 116 0.94 18.50 -12.62
C PRO A 116 0.27 19.69 -13.31
N GLU A 117 -0.45 19.45 -14.42
CA GLU A 117 -1.14 20.50 -15.18
C GLU A 117 -2.42 21.00 -14.48
N ASP A 118 -2.98 20.22 -13.55
CA ASP A 118 -4.23 20.57 -12.85
C ASP A 118 -4.02 21.56 -11.69
N GLY A 119 -2.79 22.09 -11.53
CA GLY A 119 -2.39 22.96 -10.43
C GLY A 119 -1.96 22.16 -9.19
N HIS A 120 -1.73 22.87 -8.08
CA HIS A 120 -1.15 22.29 -6.86
C HIS A 120 -2.04 22.55 -5.65
N TYR A 121 -1.93 21.69 -4.66
CA TYR A 121 -2.48 21.93 -3.32
C TYR A 121 -1.64 22.98 -2.59
N ALA A 122 -2.30 23.88 -1.86
CA ALA A 122 -1.65 24.79 -0.96
C ALA A 122 -1.32 24.08 0.37
N PRO A 123 -0.24 24.48 1.06
CA PRO A 123 0.01 24.02 2.43
C PRO A 123 -1.20 24.24 3.33
N GLY A 124 -1.63 23.22 4.04
CA GLY A 124 -2.84 23.21 4.86
C GLY A 124 -4.09 22.66 4.19
N ASP A 125 -4.04 22.39 2.88
CA ASP A 125 -5.17 21.78 2.18
C ASP A 125 -5.39 20.32 2.61
N THR A 126 -6.65 19.87 2.45
CA THR A 126 -7.04 18.47 2.67
C THR A 126 -7.07 17.71 1.36
N ILE A 127 -6.36 16.60 1.33
CA ILE A 127 -6.25 15.65 0.22
C ILE A 127 -7.18 14.48 0.52
N GLN A 128 -7.82 13.94 -0.49
CA GLN A 128 -8.68 12.78 -0.33
C GLN A 128 -7.85 11.50 -0.12
N GLY A 129 -8.15 10.77 0.94
CA GLY A 129 -7.67 9.41 1.14
C GLY A 129 -8.40 8.42 0.23
N ASP A 130 -7.67 7.46 -0.27
CA ASP A 130 -8.22 6.33 -1.00
C ASP A 130 -8.31 5.13 -0.05
N ASP A 131 -9.54 4.82 0.37
CA ASP A 131 -9.86 3.68 1.24
C ASP A 131 -9.87 2.35 0.48
N THR A 132 -9.25 2.31 -0.72
CA THR A 132 -9.19 1.06 -1.49
C THR A 132 -8.58 -0.06 -0.65
N LYS A 133 -9.21 -1.21 -0.75
CA LYS A 133 -8.79 -2.44 -0.09
C LYS A 133 -7.31 -2.71 -0.36
N GLY A 134 -6.54 -2.95 0.70
CA GLY A 134 -5.13 -3.32 0.60
C GLY A 134 -4.94 -4.61 -0.20
N LEU A 135 -3.68 -4.93 -0.53
CA LEU A 135 -3.35 -6.18 -1.24
C LEU A 135 -3.87 -7.42 -0.50
N MET A 136 -3.87 -7.41 0.83
CA MET A 136 -4.40 -8.52 1.64
C MET A 136 -5.92 -8.64 1.55
N ASP A 137 -6.64 -7.50 1.50
CA ASP A 137 -8.09 -7.49 1.31
C ASP A 137 -8.45 -8.01 -0.10
N LYS A 138 -7.67 -7.62 -1.12
CA LYS A 138 -7.81 -8.15 -2.48
C LYS A 138 -7.49 -9.64 -2.56
N ALA A 139 -6.50 -10.12 -1.80
CA ALA A 139 -6.21 -11.54 -1.72
C ALA A 139 -7.37 -12.32 -1.08
N ALA A 140 -8.02 -11.77 -0.06
CA ALA A 140 -9.23 -12.38 0.52
C ALA A 140 -10.40 -12.46 -0.48
N ASP A 141 -10.54 -11.48 -1.37
CA ASP A 141 -11.57 -11.48 -2.43
C ASP A 141 -11.29 -12.55 -3.53
N ILE A 142 -10.04 -13.04 -3.64
CA ILE A 142 -9.64 -14.09 -4.61
C ILE A 142 -10.00 -15.50 -4.10
N VAL A 143 -10.01 -15.73 -2.80
CA VAL A 143 -10.28 -17.06 -2.21
C VAL A 143 -11.60 -17.67 -2.74
N PRO A 144 -12.76 -16.96 -2.75
CA PRO A 144 -14.00 -17.51 -3.28
C PRO A 144 -13.92 -17.83 -4.78
N GLN A 145 -13.11 -17.09 -5.55
CA GLN A 145 -12.93 -17.35 -6.97
C GLN A 145 -12.13 -18.63 -7.22
N VAL A 146 -11.13 -18.88 -6.38
CA VAL A 146 -10.35 -20.16 -6.42
C VAL A 146 -11.24 -21.33 -6.11
N GLU A 147 -12.12 -21.25 -5.11
CA GLU A 147 -13.08 -22.30 -4.79
C GLU A 147 -14.03 -22.60 -5.96
N GLN A 148 -14.52 -21.58 -6.64
CA GLN A 148 -15.36 -21.75 -7.83
C GLN A 148 -14.59 -22.41 -9.00
N ILE A 149 -13.32 -22.08 -9.18
CA ILE A 149 -12.46 -22.70 -10.21
C ILE A 149 -12.24 -24.17 -9.86
N MET A 150 -11.96 -24.50 -8.61
CA MET A 150 -11.80 -25.88 -8.15
C MET A 150 -13.05 -26.71 -8.42
N GLY A 151 -14.24 -26.19 -8.14
CA GLY A 151 -15.51 -26.86 -8.47
C GLY A 151 -15.70 -27.09 -9.98
N LYS A 152 -15.29 -26.17 -10.83
CA LYS A 152 -15.31 -26.35 -12.29
C LYS A 152 -14.29 -27.39 -12.76
N VAL A 153 -13.11 -27.43 -12.16
CA VAL A 153 -12.09 -28.44 -12.45
C VAL A 153 -12.62 -29.83 -12.10
N ASP A 154 -13.27 -30.00 -10.96
CA ASP A 154 -13.88 -31.25 -10.53
C ASP A 154 -14.98 -31.73 -11.51
N THR A 155 -15.81 -30.79 -11.96
CA THR A 155 -16.83 -31.05 -12.98
C THR A 155 -16.19 -31.49 -14.31
N LEU A 156 -15.10 -30.80 -14.74
CA LEU A 156 -14.39 -31.21 -15.97
C LEU A 156 -13.77 -32.58 -15.84
N LEU A 157 -13.14 -32.91 -14.71
CA LEU A 157 -12.58 -34.25 -14.46
C LEU A 157 -13.66 -35.33 -14.48
N THR A 158 -14.81 -35.07 -13.87
CA THR A 158 -15.96 -35.98 -13.88
C THR A 158 -16.48 -36.17 -15.29
N THR A 159 -16.61 -35.10 -16.07
CA THR A 159 -17.06 -35.15 -17.46
C THR A 159 -16.08 -35.92 -18.34
N LEU A 160 -14.77 -35.68 -18.19
CA LEU A 160 -13.73 -36.43 -18.90
C LEU A 160 -13.75 -37.92 -18.56
N ASN A 161 -13.93 -38.25 -17.26
CA ASN A 161 -14.02 -39.64 -16.82
C ASN A 161 -15.26 -40.33 -17.39
N THR A 162 -16.41 -39.65 -17.40
CA THR A 162 -17.66 -40.13 -17.99
C THR A 162 -17.52 -40.35 -19.51
N LEU A 163 -16.85 -39.41 -20.19
CA LEU A 163 -16.56 -39.50 -21.61
C LEU A 163 -15.63 -40.71 -21.91
N ALA A 164 -14.54 -40.83 -21.13
CA ALA A 164 -13.60 -41.97 -21.29
C ALA A 164 -14.24 -43.33 -21.00
N ALA A 165 -15.19 -43.38 -20.07
CA ALA A 165 -15.95 -44.60 -19.73
C ALA A 165 -17.12 -44.89 -20.71
N ASN A 166 -17.35 -44.01 -21.70
CA ASN A 166 -18.45 -44.19 -22.65
C ASN A 166 -18.17 -45.40 -23.59
N PRO A 167 -18.98 -46.45 -23.55
CA PRO A 167 -18.75 -47.65 -24.35
C PRO A 167 -18.86 -47.42 -25.86
N ASN A 168 -19.42 -46.29 -26.29
CA ASN A 168 -19.54 -45.93 -27.70
C ASN A 168 -18.30 -45.20 -28.27
N LEU A 169 -17.35 -44.76 -27.46
CA LEU A 169 -16.13 -44.12 -27.91
C LEU A 169 -15.29 -44.97 -28.88
N PRO A 170 -15.05 -46.26 -28.63
CA PRO A 170 -14.36 -47.14 -29.59
C PRO A 170 -15.08 -47.19 -30.94
N ASN A 171 -16.43 -47.33 -30.95
CA ASN A 171 -17.23 -47.37 -32.15
C ASN A 171 -17.18 -46.05 -32.97
N ILE A 172 -17.15 -44.91 -32.27
CA ILE A 172 -16.99 -43.61 -32.92
C ILE A 172 -15.62 -43.49 -33.59
N MET A 173 -14.57 -43.97 -32.92
CA MET A 173 -13.21 -43.97 -33.48
C MET A 173 -13.08 -44.90 -34.67
N GLU A 174 -13.69 -46.08 -34.62
CA GLU A 174 -13.70 -47.02 -35.71
C GLU A 174 -14.46 -46.49 -36.93
N ASN A 175 -15.62 -45.86 -36.72
CA ASN A 175 -16.35 -45.19 -37.77
C ASN A 175 -15.57 -44.02 -38.39
N ALA A 176 -14.86 -43.20 -37.56
CA ALA A 176 -14.02 -42.12 -38.06
C ALA A 176 -12.84 -42.61 -38.91
N GLN A 177 -12.22 -43.73 -38.51
CA GLN A 177 -11.19 -44.40 -39.29
C GLN A 177 -11.74 -44.94 -40.62
N SER A 178 -12.92 -45.55 -40.61
CA SER A 178 -13.57 -46.06 -41.84
C SER A 178 -13.93 -44.94 -42.80
N ILE A 179 -14.44 -43.79 -42.31
CA ILE A 179 -14.71 -42.62 -43.10
C ILE A 179 -13.42 -42.07 -43.74
N THR A 180 -12.33 -41.98 -42.96
CA THR A 180 -11.04 -41.48 -43.43
C THR A 180 -10.46 -42.42 -44.51
N ALA A 181 -10.59 -43.74 -44.33
CA ALA A 181 -10.15 -44.71 -45.33
C ALA A 181 -10.93 -44.59 -46.65
N ASN A 182 -12.27 -44.47 -46.55
CA ASN A 182 -13.13 -44.28 -47.73
C ASN A 182 -12.88 -42.99 -48.46
N LEU A 183 -12.60 -41.88 -47.74
CA LEU A 183 -12.21 -40.61 -48.37
C LEU A 183 -10.87 -40.71 -49.10
N ASN A 184 -9.91 -41.41 -48.53
CA ASN A 184 -8.59 -41.62 -49.17
C ASN A 184 -8.68 -42.52 -50.41
N GLU A 185 -9.58 -43.52 -50.42
CA GLU A 185 -9.84 -44.36 -51.59
C GLU A 185 -10.59 -43.58 -52.68
N SER A 186 -11.50 -42.71 -52.32
CA SER A 186 -12.32 -41.91 -53.23
C SER A 186 -11.52 -40.74 -53.89
N SER A 187 -10.36 -40.39 -53.31
CA SER A 187 -9.49 -39.32 -53.82
C SER A 187 -8.33 -39.81 -54.68
N ARG A 188 -8.27 -41.12 -54.96
CA ARG A 188 -7.35 -41.77 -55.92
C ARG A 188 -8.04 -42.06 -57.25
#